data_a11a1980634f12568ed002c0487fdd27
#
_entry.id   a11a1980634f12568ed002c0487fdd27
#
_cell.length_a   1.000
_cell.length_b   1.000
_cell.length_c   1.000
_cell.angle_alpha   90.00
_cell.angle_beta   90.00
_cell.angle_gamma   90.00
#
_symmetry.space_group_name_H-M   'P 1'
#
loop_
_entity.id
_entity.type
_entity.pdbx_description
1 polymer ?
#
loop_
_entity_poly.entity_id
_entity_poly.type
_entity_poly.pdbx_seq_one_letter_code
_entity_poly.pdbx_strand_id
1 'polypeptide(L)'
;TDGAVLPILHLNGYKISNPTILARISREELEHFFDGCGWKPYFVEGDEPMDMHSKMAAALDQAMDEIKAIQKNARENDDLTRPKWPMIVLRTPKGWTGPKVVDGNQIEGSFRAHQVPIMMDKPEHLQMLKDWLLSYHPEELFDEDGKLIPELKALAPTGDRRIGSNPHANGGKLLRDLRLPDFKDYAVDVPKPGAVEAQD
;
A
#
# COMPACT_ATOMS: atom_id res chain seq x y z
N THR A 1 -18.98 1.89 16.14
CA THR A 1 -17.97 2.95 16.05
C THR A 1 -16.78 2.77 16.98
N ASP A 2 -16.56 1.57 17.52
CA ASP A 2 -15.43 1.31 18.41
C ASP A 2 -14.08 1.35 17.70
N GLY A 3 -14.07 1.21 16.39
CA GLY A 3 -12.91 1.34 15.54
C GLY A 3 -13.25 1.98 14.21
N ALA A 4 -12.21 2.36 13.48
CA ALA A 4 -12.33 2.86 12.12
C ALA A 4 -11.22 2.26 11.25
N VAL A 5 -11.53 2.08 9.97
CA VAL A 5 -10.56 1.71 8.93
C VAL A 5 -10.60 2.80 7.88
N LEU A 6 -9.43 3.30 7.49
CA LEU A 6 -9.29 4.21 6.37
C LEU A 6 -8.82 3.43 5.14
N PRO A 7 -9.70 3.07 4.20
CA PRO A 7 -9.30 2.43 2.96
C PRO A 7 -8.57 3.41 2.06
N ILE A 8 -7.50 2.94 1.41
CA ILE A 8 -6.82 3.66 0.35
C ILE A 8 -6.88 2.79 -0.91
N LEU A 9 -7.70 3.19 -1.87
CA LEU A 9 -7.75 2.54 -3.17
C LEU A 9 -6.66 3.11 -4.07
N HIS A 10 -5.61 2.33 -4.35
CA HIS A 10 -4.60 2.73 -5.33
C HIS A 10 -5.08 2.39 -6.74
N LEU A 11 -5.62 3.38 -7.42
CA LEU A 11 -6.18 3.27 -8.75
C LEU A 11 -5.13 3.61 -9.81
N ASN A 12 -4.28 2.66 -10.14
CA ASN A 12 -3.16 2.84 -11.08
C ASN A 12 -3.47 2.44 -12.54
N GLY A 13 -4.70 2.03 -12.81
CA GLY A 13 -5.17 1.74 -14.17
C GLY A 13 -5.13 0.28 -14.61
N TYR A 14 -4.31 -0.56 -13.99
CA TYR A 14 -4.10 -1.93 -14.46
C TYR A 14 -4.13 -2.97 -13.34
N LYS A 15 -4.76 -4.10 -13.63
CA LYS A 15 -4.61 -5.36 -12.89
C LYS A 15 -3.72 -6.29 -13.71
N ILE A 16 -2.48 -6.52 -13.28
CA ILE A 16 -1.48 -7.28 -14.04
C ILE A 16 -1.33 -6.67 -15.45
N SER A 17 -1.94 -7.27 -16.47
CA SER A 17 -1.88 -6.84 -17.87
C SER A 17 -3.17 -6.18 -18.39
N ASN A 18 -4.27 -6.28 -17.64
CA ASN A 18 -5.56 -5.78 -18.07
C ASN A 18 -5.92 -4.44 -17.40
N PRO A 19 -6.52 -3.50 -18.13
CA PRO A 19 -7.10 -2.29 -17.53
C PRO A 19 -8.20 -2.66 -16.53
N THR A 20 -8.28 -1.89 -15.41
CA THR A 20 -9.36 -2.06 -14.43
C THR A 20 -10.59 -1.27 -14.83
N ILE A 21 -11.77 -1.78 -14.48
CA ILE A 21 -13.06 -1.10 -14.75
C ILE A 21 -13.08 0.27 -14.04
N LEU A 22 -12.72 0.31 -12.75
CA LEU A 22 -12.73 1.56 -11.97
C LEU A 22 -11.79 2.64 -12.52
N ALA A 23 -10.74 2.26 -13.26
CA ALA A 23 -9.87 3.23 -13.91
C ALA A 23 -10.47 3.83 -15.20
N ARG A 24 -11.55 3.26 -15.72
CA ARG A 24 -12.20 3.66 -16.97
C ARG A 24 -13.45 4.49 -16.77
N ILE A 25 -13.98 4.54 -15.56
CA ILE A 25 -15.12 5.38 -15.25
C ILE A 25 -14.65 6.76 -14.78
N SER A 26 -15.50 7.76 -14.92
CA SER A 26 -15.20 9.13 -14.55
C SER A 26 -15.02 9.28 -13.03
N ARG A 27 -14.41 10.40 -12.62
CA ARG A 27 -14.32 10.75 -11.20
C ARG A 27 -15.70 10.86 -10.57
N GLU A 28 -16.65 11.51 -11.26
CA GLU A 28 -18.02 11.70 -10.80
C GLU A 28 -18.74 10.35 -10.57
N GLU A 29 -18.57 9.42 -11.51
CA GLU A 29 -19.14 8.06 -11.36
C GLU A 29 -18.52 7.32 -10.17
N LEU A 30 -17.21 7.46 -9.93
CA LEU A 30 -16.56 6.88 -8.76
C LEU A 30 -17.06 7.49 -7.45
N GLU A 31 -17.27 8.81 -7.42
CA GLU A 31 -17.84 9.49 -6.26
C GLU A 31 -19.23 8.93 -5.93
N HIS A 32 -20.12 8.83 -6.91
CA HIS A 32 -21.45 8.27 -6.74
C HIS A 32 -21.42 6.79 -6.33
N PHE A 33 -20.51 6.02 -6.92
CA PHE A 33 -20.35 4.60 -6.59
C PHE A 33 -19.95 4.40 -5.14
N PHE A 34 -18.92 5.09 -4.68
CA PHE A 34 -18.45 4.97 -3.31
C PHE A 34 -19.42 5.58 -2.30
N ASP A 35 -20.06 6.69 -2.65
CA ASP A 35 -21.12 7.29 -1.83
C ASP A 35 -22.28 6.31 -1.61
N GLY A 36 -22.72 5.65 -2.66
CA GLY A 36 -23.75 4.60 -2.59
C GLY A 36 -23.35 3.39 -1.74
N CYS A 37 -22.04 3.11 -1.66
CA CYS A 37 -21.49 2.07 -0.78
C CYS A 37 -21.32 2.51 0.67
N GLY A 38 -21.57 3.78 0.99
CA GLY A 38 -21.43 4.34 2.34
C GLY A 38 -20.04 4.91 2.65
N TRP A 39 -19.28 5.26 1.62
CA TRP A 39 -17.97 5.89 1.73
C TRP A 39 -18.00 7.33 1.22
N LYS A 40 -17.15 8.17 1.78
CA LYS A 40 -16.86 9.52 1.30
C LYS A 40 -15.46 9.54 0.69
N PRO A 41 -15.32 9.49 -0.65
CA PRO A 41 -14.02 9.41 -1.29
C PRO A 41 -13.31 10.76 -1.34
N TYR A 42 -12.03 10.78 -0.98
CA TYR A 42 -11.08 11.86 -1.21
C TYR A 42 -10.13 11.45 -2.33
N PHE A 43 -10.02 12.28 -3.36
CA PHE A 43 -9.16 11.98 -4.51
C PHE A 43 -7.81 12.65 -4.37
N VAL A 44 -6.75 11.84 -4.44
CA VAL A 44 -5.36 12.27 -4.52
C VAL A 44 -4.84 11.79 -5.87
N GLU A 45 -4.66 12.73 -6.80
CA GLU A 45 -4.41 12.43 -8.22
C GLU A 45 -3.22 13.22 -8.74
N GLY A 46 -2.35 12.55 -9.49
CA GLY A 46 -1.17 13.15 -10.12
C GLY A 46 0.00 12.18 -10.28
N ASP A 47 1.13 12.73 -10.64
CA ASP A 47 2.38 12.01 -10.90
C ASP A 47 3.64 12.78 -10.45
N GLU A 48 3.49 14.01 -9.99
CA GLU A 48 4.60 14.79 -9.42
C GLU A 48 4.75 14.44 -7.92
N PRO A 49 5.88 13.89 -7.46
CA PRO A 49 6.01 13.34 -6.12
C PRO A 49 5.72 14.32 -4.99
N MET A 50 6.27 15.56 -5.03
CA MET A 50 6.10 16.51 -3.94
C MET A 50 4.67 17.07 -3.87
N ASP A 51 4.02 17.28 -5.02
CA ASP A 51 2.61 17.65 -5.10
C ASP A 51 1.73 16.51 -4.52
N MET A 52 2.04 15.27 -4.89
CA MET A 52 1.32 14.10 -4.37
C MET A 52 1.50 13.92 -2.86
N HIS A 53 2.69 14.17 -2.31
CA HIS A 53 2.91 14.18 -0.87
C HIS A 53 2.04 15.22 -0.16
N SER A 54 2.00 16.44 -0.69
CA SER A 54 1.19 17.54 -0.12
C SER A 54 -0.31 17.21 -0.17
N LYS A 55 -0.80 16.72 -1.30
CA LYS A 55 -2.20 16.29 -1.46
C LYS A 55 -2.57 15.14 -0.53
N MET A 56 -1.68 14.14 -0.40
CA MET A 56 -1.92 13.00 0.47
C MET A 56 -1.94 13.42 1.94
N ALA A 57 -1.02 14.28 2.37
CA ALA A 57 -1.01 14.80 3.73
C ALA A 57 -2.32 15.51 4.06
N ALA A 58 -2.78 16.42 3.19
CA ALA A 58 -4.05 17.12 3.38
C ALA A 58 -5.25 16.16 3.42
N ALA A 59 -5.29 15.15 2.55
CA ALA A 59 -6.37 14.15 2.53
C ALA A 59 -6.36 13.28 3.79
N LEU A 60 -5.19 12.91 4.31
CA LEU A 60 -5.05 12.16 5.56
C LEU A 60 -5.52 12.97 6.76
N ASP A 61 -5.11 14.24 6.87
CA ASP A 61 -5.56 15.12 7.96
C ASP A 61 -7.08 15.26 7.97
N GLN A 62 -7.66 15.54 6.80
CA GLN A 62 -9.11 15.65 6.65
C GLN A 62 -9.85 14.36 6.99
N ALA A 63 -9.36 13.22 6.52
CA ALA A 63 -9.95 11.92 6.82
C ALA A 63 -9.87 11.59 8.32
N MET A 64 -8.74 11.89 8.96
CA MET A 64 -8.56 11.66 10.40
C MET A 64 -9.48 12.55 11.25
N ASP A 65 -9.67 13.81 10.87
CA ASP A 65 -10.58 14.71 11.58
C ASP A 65 -12.03 14.26 11.44
N GLU A 66 -12.44 13.80 10.25
CA GLU A 66 -13.78 13.23 10.07
C GLU A 66 -13.99 11.94 10.89
N ILE A 67 -13.02 11.03 10.90
CA ILE A 67 -13.10 9.82 11.73
C ILE A 67 -13.29 10.19 13.19
N LYS A 68 -12.51 11.12 13.71
CA LYS A 68 -12.63 11.61 15.09
C LYS A 68 -13.99 12.23 15.35
N ALA A 69 -14.49 13.04 14.42
CA ALA A 69 -15.80 13.69 14.54
C ALA A 69 -16.94 12.65 14.57
N ILE A 70 -16.92 11.66 13.68
CA ILE A 70 -17.89 10.56 13.66
C ILE A 70 -17.87 9.79 14.98
N GLN A 71 -16.68 9.41 15.46
CA GLN A 71 -16.52 8.68 16.72
C GLN A 71 -17.00 9.49 17.93
N LYS A 72 -16.65 10.78 17.97
CA LYS A 72 -17.08 11.70 19.02
C LYS A 72 -18.60 11.82 19.02
N ASN A 73 -19.20 12.05 17.87
CA ASN A 73 -20.64 12.23 17.73
C ASN A 73 -21.41 10.99 18.21
N ALA A 74 -20.95 9.80 17.82
CA ALA A 74 -21.54 8.54 18.27
C ALA A 74 -21.44 8.31 19.80
N ARG A 75 -20.33 8.73 20.42
CA ARG A 75 -20.07 8.48 21.84
C ARG A 75 -20.65 9.53 22.78
N GLU A 76 -20.69 10.79 22.35
CA GLU A 76 -21.10 11.91 23.20
C GLU A 76 -22.56 12.34 22.94
N ASN A 77 -23.07 12.13 21.72
CA ASN A 77 -24.39 12.58 21.31
C ASN A 77 -25.35 11.42 21.01
N ASP A 78 -24.97 10.18 21.31
CA ASP A 78 -25.74 8.96 20.99
C ASP A 78 -26.24 8.90 19.53
N ASP A 79 -25.46 9.47 18.61
CA ASP A 79 -25.80 9.41 17.19
C ASP A 79 -25.60 7.98 16.65
N LEU A 80 -26.71 7.28 16.46
CA LEU A 80 -26.74 5.91 15.95
C LEU A 80 -26.93 5.84 14.43
N THR A 81 -26.95 6.97 13.74
CA THR A 81 -27.05 6.98 12.28
C THR A 81 -25.81 6.35 11.66
N ARG A 82 -26.00 5.61 10.56
CA ARG A 82 -24.87 5.03 9.83
C ARG A 82 -24.05 6.15 9.17
N PRO A 83 -22.80 6.37 9.58
CA PRO A 83 -21.99 7.40 8.99
C PRO A 83 -21.50 6.97 7.59
N LYS A 84 -21.14 7.96 6.76
CA LYS A 84 -20.29 7.75 5.60
C LYS A 84 -18.84 7.92 6.05
N TRP A 85 -18.08 6.83 6.04
CA TRP A 85 -16.68 6.84 6.44
C TRP A 85 -15.79 7.39 5.34
N PRO A 86 -14.74 8.16 5.67
CA PRO A 86 -13.79 8.63 4.67
C PRO A 86 -13.02 7.45 4.05
N MET A 87 -12.67 7.59 2.78
CA MET A 87 -11.72 6.76 2.07
C MET A 87 -10.88 7.62 1.12
N ILE A 88 -9.70 7.14 0.72
CA ILE A 88 -8.84 7.83 -0.23
C ILE A 88 -8.79 7.03 -1.54
N VAL A 89 -8.97 7.74 -2.67
CA VAL A 89 -8.70 7.21 -4.00
C VAL A 89 -7.39 7.83 -4.48
N LEU A 90 -6.31 7.05 -4.41
CA LEU A 90 -4.98 7.44 -4.87
C LEU A 90 -4.84 7.05 -6.34
N ARG A 91 -4.82 8.03 -7.24
CA ARG A 91 -4.67 7.80 -8.67
C ARG A 91 -3.31 8.27 -9.15
N THR A 92 -2.46 7.33 -9.51
CA THR A 92 -1.11 7.54 -10.06
C THR A 92 -0.90 6.65 -11.28
N PRO A 93 0.08 6.93 -12.14
CA PRO A 93 0.49 5.98 -13.16
C PRO A 93 0.95 4.65 -12.53
N LYS A 94 0.66 3.53 -13.17
CA LYS A 94 1.23 2.25 -12.74
C LYS A 94 2.74 2.28 -12.90
N GLY A 95 3.49 1.81 -11.89
CA GLY A 95 4.94 1.89 -11.88
C GLY A 95 5.48 3.30 -11.62
N TRP A 96 4.64 4.16 -11.04
CA TRP A 96 5.01 5.53 -10.67
C TRP A 96 6.31 5.57 -9.86
N THR A 97 7.17 6.53 -10.20
CA THR A 97 8.54 6.71 -9.73
C THR A 97 9.56 5.66 -10.20
N GLY A 98 9.13 4.64 -10.93
CA GLY A 98 10.01 3.67 -11.55
C GLY A 98 10.57 4.13 -12.91
N PRO A 99 11.31 3.27 -13.60
CA PRO A 99 11.81 3.57 -14.95
C PRO A 99 10.66 3.86 -15.91
N LYS A 100 10.77 4.96 -16.64
CA LYS A 100 9.75 5.35 -17.64
C LYS A 100 9.82 4.48 -18.88
N VAL A 101 11.02 4.11 -19.28
CA VAL A 101 11.29 3.34 -20.50
C VAL A 101 12.39 2.31 -20.22
N VAL A 102 12.20 1.06 -20.68
CA VAL A 102 13.20 -0.01 -20.66
C VAL A 102 13.24 -0.65 -22.04
N ASP A 103 14.42 -0.81 -22.64
CA ASP A 103 14.61 -1.38 -23.99
C ASP A 103 13.68 -0.75 -25.04
N GLY A 104 13.50 0.58 -24.99
CA GLY A 104 12.61 1.32 -25.91
C GLY A 104 11.12 1.16 -25.67
N ASN A 105 10.70 0.40 -24.66
CA ASN A 105 9.28 0.19 -24.31
C ASN A 105 8.87 1.08 -23.13
N GLN A 106 7.70 1.71 -23.25
CA GLN A 106 7.11 2.43 -22.13
C GLN A 106 6.74 1.46 -21.00
N ILE A 107 7.20 1.79 -19.78
CA ILE A 107 6.93 1.02 -18.55
C ILE A 107 5.94 1.76 -17.68
N GLU A 108 6.31 2.95 -17.18
CA GLU A 108 5.41 3.76 -16.36
C GLU A 108 4.09 4.03 -17.10
N GLY A 109 2.97 3.92 -16.39
CA GLY A 109 1.63 4.09 -16.95
C GLY A 109 1.17 2.96 -17.85
N SER A 110 1.90 1.85 -17.92
CA SER A 110 1.53 0.70 -18.75
C SER A 110 1.45 -0.60 -17.94
N PHE A 111 0.87 -1.64 -18.52
CA PHE A 111 0.83 -2.97 -17.91
C PHE A 111 2.22 -3.57 -17.66
N ARG A 112 3.24 -3.15 -18.41
CA ARG A 112 4.62 -3.64 -18.27
C ARG A 112 5.24 -3.32 -16.92
N ALA A 113 4.75 -2.30 -16.22
CA ALA A 113 5.18 -1.97 -14.87
C ALA A 113 4.73 -2.99 -13.80
N HIS A 114 3.96 -4.01 -14.16
CA HIS A 114 3.61 -5.08 -13.20
C HIS A 114 4.82 -5.89 -12.73
N GLN A 115 5.71 -6.17 -13.67
CA GLN A 115 7.04 -6.72 -13.39
C GLN A 115 8.02 -5.82 -14.14
N VAL A 116 8.77 -5.01 -13.41
CA VAL A 116 9.73 -4.10 -14.03
C VAL A 116 10.75 -4.94 -14.82
N PRO A 117 10.85 -4.78 -16.16
CA PRO A 117 11.63 -5.67 -17.00
C PRO A 117 13.12 -5.33 -16.99
N ILE A 118 13.70 -5.29 -15.78
CA ILE A 118 15.13 -5.06 -15.56
C ILE A 118 15.80 -6.41 -15.32
N MET A 119 16.75 -6.76 -16.20
CA MET A 119 17.48 -8.03 -16.16
C MET A 119 18.88 -7.80 -15.58
N MET A 120 19.21 -8.51 -14.51
CA MET A 120 20.48 -8.28 -13.77
C MET A 120 21.72 -8.80 -14.50
N ASP A 121 21.54 -9.62 -15.51
CA ASP A 121 22.60 -10.11 -16.39
C ASP A 121 23.02 -9.14 -17.50
N LYS A 122 22.28 -8.02 -17.65
CA LYS A 122 22.58 -6.94 -18.59
C LYS A 122 23.22 -5.75 -17.85
N PRO A 123 24.47 -5.36 -18.16
CA PRO A 123 25.14 -4.24 -17.49
C PRO A 123 24.37 -2.91 -17.56
N GLU A 124 23.73 -2.63 -18.69
CA GLU A 124 22.91 -1.44 -18.89
C GLU A 124 21.65 -1.42 -17.98
N HIS A 125 21.07 -2.59 -17.74
CA HIS A 125 19.94 -2.72 -16.82
C HIS A 125 20.35 -2.60 -15.36
N LEU A 126 21.53 -3.13 -15.02
CA LEU A 126 22.10 -2.93 -13.69
C LEU A 126 22.37 -1.46 -13.39
N GLN A 127 22.91 -0.71 -14.38
CA GLN A 127 23.08 0.72 -14.24
C GLN A 127 21.74 1.44 -14.10
N MET A 128 20.73 1.09 -14.89
CA MET A 128 19.39 1.65 -14.80
C MET A 128 18.76 1.41 -13.42
N LEU A 129 18.92 0.21 -12.86
CA LEU A 129 18.46 -0.12 -11.50
C LEU A 129 19.16 0.75 -10.46
N LYS A 130 20.47 0.88 -10.57
CA LYS A 130 21.27 1.71 -9.68
C LYS A 130 20.79 3.17 -9.72
N ASP A 131 20.63 3.73 -10.90
CA ASP A 131 20.17 5.11 -11.08
C ASP A 131 18.77 5.32 -10.53
N TRP A 132 17.88 4.35 -10.74
CA TRP A 132 16.53 4.37 -10.16
C TRP A 132 16.56 4.36 -8.63
N LEU A 133 17.31 3.44 -8.01
CA LEU A 133 17.39 3.38 -6.55
C LEU A 133 18.05 4.63 -5.95
N LEU A 134 19.07 5.17 -6.60
CA LEU A 134 19.73 6.42 -6.17
C LEU A 134 18.83 7.65 -6.33
N SER A 135 17.86 7.63 -7.23
CA SER A 135 16.90 8.73 -7.39
C SER A 135 16.01 8.97 -6.15
N TYR A 136 15.98 8.01 -5.22
CA TYR A 136 15.29 8.14 -3.93
C TYR A 136 16.15 8.76 -2.83
N HIS A 137 17.38 9.14 -3.13
CA HIS A 137 18.30 9.77 -2.18
C HIS A 137 18.48 8.98 -0.86
N PRO A 138 18.83 7.67 -0.92
CA PRO A 138 18.93 6.84 0.27
C PRO A 138 19.96 7.38 1.28
N GLU A 139 20.96 8.16 0.83
CA GLU A 139 21.95 8.83 1.67
C GLU A 139 21.35 9.88 2.61
N GLU A 140 20.17 10.39 2.32
CA GLU A 140 19.43 11.31 3.21
C GLU A 140 18.65 10.57 4.30
N LEU A 141 18.45 9.25 4.12
CA LEU A 141 17.60 8.44 4.99
C LEU A 141 18.41 7.49 5.90
N PHE A 142 19.58 7.07 5.45
CA PHE A 142 20.40 6.06 6.10
C PHE A 142 21.82 6.55 6.32
N ASP A 143 22.41 6.12 7.45
CA ASP A 143 23.80 6.35 7.76
C ASP A 143 24.74 5.39 6.99
N GLU A 144 26.06 5.54 7.19
CA GLU A 144 27.09 4.71 6.53
C GLU A 144 26.97 3.21 6.87
N ASP A 145 26.35 2.87 8.00
CA ASP A 145 26.06 1.49 8.40
C ASP A 145 24.76 0.96 7.81
N GLY A 146 24.04 1.74 7.01
CA GLY A 146 22.71 1.42 6.46
C GLY A 146 21.59 1.45 7.50
N LYS A 147 21.78 2.13 8.64
CA LYS A 147 20.74 2.31 9.65
C LYS A 147 19.98 3.60 9.39
N LEU A 148 18.68 3.57 9.66
CA LEU A 148 17.85 4.77 9.57
C LEU A 148 18.39 5.87 10.49
N ILE A 149 18.54 7.09 9.99
CA ILE A 149 19.04 8.23 10.76
C ILE A 149 18.15 8.48 11.98
N PRO A 150 18.73 8.98 13.11
CA PRO A 150 18.02 9.11 14.39
C PRO A 150 16.73 9.94 14.29
N GLU A 151 16.73 11.00 13.52
CA GLU A 151 15.60 11.91 13.35
C GLU A 151 14.39 11.20 12.73
N LEU A 152 14.61 10.39 11.70
CA LEU A 152 13.55 9.58 11.10
C LEU A 152 13.11 8.43 11.99
N LYS A 153 14.07 7.80 12.68
CA LYS A 153 13.78 6.74 13.65
C LYS A 153 12.89 7.24 14.79
N ALA A 154 13.08 8.48 15.23
CA ALA A 154 12.30 9.11 16.30
C ALA A 154 10.82 9.34 15.91
N LEU A 155 10.49 9.39 14.61
CA LEU A 155 9.11 9.48 14.14
C LEU A 155 8.32 8.19 14.32
N ALA A 156 8.99 7.06 14.50
CA ALA A 156 8.33 5.78 14.67
C ALA A 156 7.53 5.75 15.99
N PRO A 157 6.30 5.24 15.99
CA PRO A 157 5.51 5.12 17.20
C PRO A 157 6.19 4.18 18.21
N THR A 158 5.91 4.38 19.49
CA THR A 158 6.43 3.56 20.59
C THR A 158 5.30 2.88 21.37
N GLY A 159 5.64 1.82 22.11
CA GLY A 159 4.68 1.09 22.94
C GLY A 159 3.50 0.55 22.16
N ASP A 160 2.31 0.63 22.71
CA ASP A 160 1.06 0.09 22.15
C ASP A 160 0.60 0.75 20.84
N ARG A 161 1.25 1.83 20.44
CA ARG A 161 1.02 2.44 19.11
C ARG A 161 1.68 1.65 17.98
N ARG A 162 2.61 0.75 18.29
CA ARG A 162 3.22 -0.15 17.31
C ARG A 162 2.30 -1.34 17.09
N ILE A 163 2.02 -1.71 15.84
CA ILE A 163 1.19 -2.88 15.52
C ILE A 163 1.70 -4.14 16.23
N GLY A 164 3.01 -4.39 16.20
CA GLY A 164 3.61 -5.54 16.84
C GLY A 164 3.58 -5.55 18.38
N SER A 165 3.26 -4.42 19.02
CA SER A 165 3.14 -4.31 20.47
C SER A 165 1.71 -4.05 20.95
N ASN A 166 0.78 -3.78 20.01
CA ASN A 166 -0.60 -3.48 20.34
C ASN A 166 -1.36 -4.77 20.70
N PRO A 167 -1.90 -4.89 21.92
CA PRO A 167 -2.60 -6.09 22.35
C PRO A 167 -3.84 -6.44 21.54
N HIS A 168 -4.40 -5.48 20.80
CA HIS A 168 -5.56 -5.69 19.95
C HIS A 168 -5.21 -6.03 18.49
N ALA A 169 -3.99 -5.77 18.05
CA ALA A 169 -3.56 -5.97 16.65
C ALA A 169 -2.63 -7.19 16.48
N ASN A 170 -1.81 -7.50 17.47
CA ASN A 170 -0.80 -8.57 17.42
C ASN A 170 -1.35 -9.94 17.87
N GLY A 171 -2.55 -10.33 17.42
CA GLY A 171 -3.23 -11.48 18.02
C GLY A 171 -3.59 -11.27 19.50
N GLY A 172 -3.00 -10.26 20.13
CA GLY A 172 -3.29 -9.65 21.41
C GLY A 172 -3.89 -10.59 22.45
N LYS A 173 -5.01 -10.16 23.04
CA LYS A 173 -5.77 -10.93 24.04
C LYS A 173 -6.37 -12.23 23.51
N LEU A 174 -6.48 -12.38 22.20
CA LEU A 174 -7.04 -13.57 21.54
C LEU A 174 -5.95 -14.53 21.05
N LEU A 175 -4.66 -14.18 21.24
CA LEU A 175 -3.56 -15.05 20.87
C LEU A 175 -3.66 -16.38 21.64
N ARG A 176 -3.67 -17.46 20.91
CA ARG A 176 -3.63 -18.83 21.44
C ARG A 176 -2.63 -19.62 20.61
N ASP A 177 -2.01 -20.61 21.25
CA ASP A 177 -1.14 -21.52 20.54
C ASP A 177 -1.92 -22.24 19.43
N LEU A 178 -1.36 -22.24 18.24
CA LEU A 178 -1.92 -22.96 17.12
C LEU A 178 -1.63 -24.45 17.30
N ARG A 179 -2.67 -25.28 17.30
CA ARG A 179 -2.53 -26.73 17.25
C ARG A 179 -2.38 -27.17 15.80
N LEU A 180 -1.22 -26.90 15.24
CA LEU A 180 -0.90 -27.34 13.89
C LEU A 180 -0.44 -28.82 13.94
N PRO A 181 -0.89 -29.63 12.98
CA PRO A 181 -0.29 -30.97 12.78
C PRO A 181 1.19 -30.82 12.40
N ASP A 182 1.96 -31.89 12.58
CA ASP A 182 3.34 -31.89 12.10
C ASP A 182 3.33 -31.76 10.57
N PHE A 183 3.96 -30.71 10.05
CA PHE A 183 4.03 -30.48 8.60
C PHE A 183 4.67 -31.65 7.85
N LYS A 184 5.51 -32.45 8.50
CA LYS A 184 6.15 -33.63 7.93
C LYS A 184 5.15 -34.72 7.56
N ASP A 185 4.00 -34.78 8.25
CA ASP A 185 2.93 -35.74 7.93
C ASP A 185 2.25 -35.42 6.58
N TYR A 186 2.48 -34.21 6.07
CA TYR A 186 1.92 -33.71 4.81
C TYR A 186 3.02 -33.36 3.78
N ALA A 187 4.26 -33.61 4.12
CA ALA A 187 5.38 -33.32 3.23
C ALA A 187 5.39 -34.30 2.05
N VAL A 188 5.67 -33.77 0.88
CA VAL A 188 5.93 -34.57 -0.32
C VAL A 188 7.42 -34.90 -0.38
N ASP A 189 7.74 -36.14 -0.66
CA ASP A 189 9.13 -36.55 -0.88
C ASP A 189 9.68 -35.91 -2.16
N VAL A 190 10.69 -35.08 -2.00
CA VAL A 190 11.38 -34.42 -3.12
C VAL A 190 12.68 -35.14 -3.40
N PRO A 191 12.80 -35.86 -4.53
CA PRO A 191 13.92 -36.76 -4.78
C PRO A 191 15.27 -36.05 -4.95
N LYS A 192 15.24 -34.75 -5.30
CA LYS A 192 16.46 -33.93 -5.43
C LYS A 192 16.10 -32.44 -5.41
N PRO A 193 17.02 -31.54 -5.02
CA PRO A 193 16.81 -30.09 -5.12
C PRO A 193 16.41 -29.67 -6.54
N GLY A 194 15.38 -28.84 -6.64
CA GLY A 194 14.83 -28.34 -7.91
C GLY A 194 13.90 -29.29 -8.65
N ALA A 195 13.57 -30.46 -8.07
CA ALA A 195 12.50 -31.29 -8.61
C ALA A 195 11.15 -30.59 -8.41
N VAL A 196 10.27 -30.69 -9.40
CA VAL A 196 8.89 -30.25 -9.32
C VAL A 196 8.03 -31.47 -9.05
N GLU A 197 7.40 -31.48 -7.86
CA GLU A 197 6.44 -32.52 -7.48
C GLU A 197 5.05 -31.89 -7.44
N ALA A 198 4.10 -32.54 -8.09
CA ALA A 198 2.69 -32.17 -8.02
C ALA A 198 1.95 -33.21 -7.17
N GLN A 199 1.09 -32.72 -6.29
CA GLN A 199 0.06 -33.56 -5.67
C GLN A 199 -1.17 -33.53 -6.54
N ASP A 200 -1.68 -34.72 -6.88
CA ASP A 200 -2.98 -34.89 -7.52
C ASP A 200 -4.13 -34.68 -6.50
#